data_940617bfe300cc2c3cdc881bb5b96e55
#
_entry.id   940617bfe300cc2c3cdc881bb5b96e55
#
_cell.length_a   1.000
_cell.length_b   1.000
_cell.length_c   1.000
_cell.angle_alpha   90.00
_cell.angle_beta   90.00
_cell.angle_gamma   90.00
#
_symmetry.space_group_name_H-M   'P 1'
#
loop_
_entity.id
_entity.type
_entity.pdbx_description
1 polymer ?
#
loop_
_entity_poly.entity_id
_entity_poly.type
_entity_poly.pdbx_seq_one_letter_code
_entity_poly.pdbx_strand_id
1 'polypeptide(L)'
;MPVIQNPITEGNLTFIFPPRAQASKYDDWKFYRQKFNSAFGGSKAVDIVFADSDAAWLIEVKDFRQHPRTKPQQHGEEVAHKVRDSLAGLAAAAANANDQDEKRLAHKLLQKRRWRVALHLEQPAKTSRLRPKAIDRANVLMSLKKLPKAY
;
A
#
# COMPACT_ATOMS: atom_id res chain seq x y z
N MET A 1 7.93 13.81 11.94
CA MET A 1 8.45 12.89 10.92
C MET A 1 8.16 13.46 9.55
N PRO A 2 9.15 13.51 8.65
CA PRO A 2 8.92 13.98 7.29
C PRO A 2 7.94 13.05 6.56
N VAL A 3 7.12 13.61 5.69
CA VAL A 3 6.16 12.83 4.89
C VAL A 3 6.90 11.96 3.88
N ILE A 4 7.89 12.53 3.19
CA ILE A 4 8.72 11.80 2.24
C ILE A 4 9.89 11.17 2.98
N GLN A 5 10.04 9.86 2.83
CA GLN A 5 11.05 9.08 3.54
C GLN A 5 11.75 8.11 2.59
N ASN A 6 13.06 7.94 2.79
CA ASN A 6 13.86 6.93 2.12
C ASN A 6 15.09 6.64 3.00
N PRO A 7 15.26 5.46 3.57
CA PRO A 7 14.38 4.29 3.46
C PRO A 7 13.10 4.40 4.26
N ILE A 8 12.15 3.50 3.99
CA ILE A 8 10.93 3.31 4.78
C ILE A 8 11.01 1.97 5.50
N THR A 9 10.72 1.97 6.79
CA THR A 9 10.60 0.75 7.58
C THR A 9 9.12 0.43 7.83
N GLU A 10 8.72 -0.79 7.50
CA GLU A 10 7.41 -1.33 7.77
C GLU A 10 7.56 -2.65 8.51
N GLY A 11 7.18 -2.67 9.79
CA GLY A 11 7.48 -3.81 10.66
C GLY A 11 8.98 -4.10 10.72
N ASN A 12 9.38 -5.29 10.35
CA ASN A 12 10.78 -5.73 10.31
C ASN A 12 11.42 -5.64 8.91
N LEU A 13 10.75 -4.97 7.99
CA LEU A 13 11.22 -4.82 6.61
C LEU A 13 11.63 -3.38 6.34
N THR A 14 12.70 -3.22 5.59
CA THR A 14 13.19 -1.91 5.16
C THR A 14 13.15 -1.83 3.63
N PHE A 15 12.50 -0.79 3.14
CA PHE A 15 12.33 -0.54 1.71
C PHE A 15 13.19 0.64 1.30
N ILE A 16 14.04 0.43 0.30
CA ILE A 16 14.91 1.46 -0.26
C ILE A 16 14.38 1.81 -1.65
N PHE A 17 14.24 3.10 -1.90
CA PHE A 17 13.72 3.62 -3.16
C PHE A 17 14.82 4.33 -3.94
N PRO A 18 14.70 4.45 -5.27
CA PRO A 18 15.63 5.26 -6.05
C PRO A 18 15.74 6.69 -5.49
N PRO A 19 16.92 7.33 -5.58
CA PRO A 19 17.14 8.64 -4.93
C PRO A 19 16.17 9.74 -5.35
N ARG A 20 15.62 9.68 -6.56
CA ARG A 20 14.67 10.67 -7.07
C ARG A 20 13.20 10.31 -6.82
N ALA A 21 12.92 9.11 -6.33
CA ALA A 21 11.57 8.71 -6.00
C ALA A 21 11.10 9.40 -4.71
N GLN A 22 9.84 9.74 -4.66
CA GLN A 22 9.21 10.27 -3.44
C GLN A 22 8.32 9.20 -2.84
N ALA A 23 8.76 8.64 -1.75
CA ALA A 23 8.06 7.56 -1.05
C ALA A 23 7.55 8.04 0.30
N SER A 24 6.40 7.50 0.73
CA SER A 24 5.77 7.87 1.98
C SER A 24 4.96 6.73 2.57
N LYS A 25 4.90 6.65 3.88
CA LYS A 25 3.98 5.74 4.60
C LYS A 25 2.60 6.38 4.60
N TYR A 26 1.75 5.99 3.67
CA TYR A 26 0.44 6.60 3.49
C TYR A 26 -0.49 6.34 4.69
N ASP A 27 -0.44 5.17 5.28
CA ASP A 27 -1.25 4.83 6.45
C ASP A 27 -0.88 5.65 7.70
N ASP A 28 0.28 6.31 7.70
CA ASP A 28 0.72 7.24 8.75
C ASP A 28 0.35 8.70 8.48
N TRP A 29 -0.19 9.01 7.30
CA TRP A 29 -0.54 10.40 7.00
C TRP A 29 -1.57 10.94 7.99
N LYS A 30 -1.36 12.18 8.40
CA LYS A 30 -2.30 12.90 9.29
C LYS A 30 -3.68 12.98 8.67
N PHE A 31 -3.74 13.27 7.37
CA PHE A 31 -5.01 13.34 6.65
C PHE A 31 -5.76 12.01 6.71
N TYR A 32 -5.10 10.89 6.44
CA TYR A 32 -5.71 9.58 6.52
C TYR A 32 -6.21 9.28 7.95
N ARG A 33 -5.33 9.42 8.94
CA ARG A 33 -5.63 9.05 10.32
C ARG A 33 -6.68 9.92 10.98
N GLN A 34 -6.70 11.21 10.68
CA GLN A 34 -7.57 12.16 11.34
C GLN A 34 -8.89 12.42 10.61
N LYS A 35 -8.90 12.29 9.28
CA LYS A 35 -10.04 12.71 8.47
C LYS A 35 -10.63 11.62 7.58
N PHE A 36 -9.84 10.66 7.13
CA PHE A 36 -10.28 9.76 6.08
C PHE A 36 -10.50 8.31 6.54
N ASN A 37 -9.77 7.82 7.54
CA ASN A 37 -9.86 6.43 7.98
C ASN A 37 -11.27 6.01 8.45
N SER A 38 -12.02 6.94 9.02
CA SER A 38 -13.38 6.70 9.49
C SER A 38 -14.48 7.17 8.54
N ALA A 39 -14.12 7.74 7.38
CA ALA A 39 -15.07 8.25 6.42
C ALA A 39 -15.98 7.13 5.87
N PHE A 40 -17.28 7.40 5.79
CA PHE A 40 -18.28 6.49 5.20
C PHE A 40 -18.24 5.05 5.75
N GLY A 41 -18.11 4.91 7.07
CA GLY A 41 -18.09 3.60 7.71
C GLY A 41 -16.73 2.93 7.79
N GLY A 42 -15.69 3.64 7.40
CA GLY A 42 -14.31 3.18 7.46
C GLY A 42 -13.64 3.05 6.10
N SER A 43 -12.45 3.59 6.00
CA SER A 43 -11.60 3.48 4.81
C SER A 43 -10.30 2.79 5.15
N LYS A 44 -9.83 1.95 4.24
CA LYS A 44 -8.56 1.24 4.38
C LYS A 44 -7.45 2.01 3.67
N ALA A 45 -6.21 1.68 4.00
CA ALA A 45 -5.03 2.28 3.40
C ALA A 45 -4.01 1.22 3.03
N VAL A 46 -3.34 1.42 1.88
CA VAL A 46 -2.08 0.73 1.59
C VAL A 46 -0.98 1.26 2.51
N ASP A 47 0.06 0.49 2.71
CA ASP A 47 1.15 0.88 3.61
C ASP A 47 2.01 2.00 3.04
N ILE A 48 2.42 1.85 1.77
CA ILE A 48 3.37 2.76 1.14
C ILE A 48 2.83 3.26 -0.19
N VAL A 49 3.03 4.55 -0.45
CA VAL A 49 2.85 5.15 -1.78
C VAL A 49 4.19 5.72 -2.23
N PHE A 50 4.50 5.61 -3.52
CA PHE A 50 5.64 6.35 -4.05
C PHE A 50 5.44 6.76 -5.50
N ALA A 51 6.07 7.87 -5.85
CA ALA A 51 6.10 8.39 -7.20
C ALA A 51 7.53 8.28 -7.74
N ASP A 52 7.69 7.57 -8.85
CA ASP A 52 8.92 7.65 -9.65
C ASP A 52 8.72 8.61 -10.82
N SER A 53 9.62 8.62 -11.79
CA SER A 53 9.51 9.51 -12.96
C SER A 53 8.30 9.19 -13.84
N ASP A 54 7.80 7.97 -13.82
CA ASP A 54 6.83 7.43 -14.78
C ASP A 54 5.48 7.07 -14.13
N ALA A 55 5.49 6.55 -12.92
CA ALA A 55 4.32 5.92 -12.32
C ALA A 55 4.10 6.34 -10.86
N ALA A 56 2.86 6.19 -10.44
CA ALA A 56 2.46 6.16 -9.03
C ALA A 56 2.31 4.71 -8.58
N TRP A 57 2.88 4.40 -7.43
CA TRP A 57 2.87 3.06 -6.86
C TRP A 57 2.09 3.03 -5.56
N LEU A 58 1.25 2.02 -5.42
CA LEU A 58 0.56 1.67 -4.19
C LEU A 58 1.08 0.31 -3.74
N ILE A 59 1.68 0.28 -2.56
CA ILE A 59 2.35 -0.93 -2.06
C ILE A 59 1.72 -1.37 -0.75
N GLU A 60 1.26 -2.60 -0.72
CA GLU A 60 0.84 -3.31 0.48
C GLU A 60 1.93 -4.27 0.91
N VAL A 61 2.19 -4.32 2.21
CA VAL A 61 3.22 -5.17 2.81
C VAL A 61 2.56 -6.21 3.70
N LYS A 62 2.87 -7.48 3.45
CA LYS A 62 2.41 -8.60 4.26
C LYS A 62 3.60 -9.46 4.69
N ASP A 63 3.85 -9.49 5.99
CA ASP A 63 4.92 -10.29 6.57
C ASP A 63 4.33 -11.38 7.48
N PHE A 64 4.37 -12.60 6.98
CA PHE A 64 3.85 -13.77 7.69
C PHE A 64 4.97 -14.70 8.23
N ARG A 65 6.19 -14.22 8.27
CA ARG A 65 7.32 -15.05 8.73
C ARG A 65 7.21 -15.46 10.20
N GLN A 66 6.68 -14.58 11.06
CA GLN A 66 6.53 -14.82 12.49
C GLN A 66 5.07 -15.02 12.91
N HIS A 67 4.14 -14.42 12.20
CA HIS A 67 2.71 -14.51 12.49
C HIS A 67 1.99 -15.07 11.27
N PRO A 68 1.76 -16.39 11.20
CA PRO A 68 1.04 -17.01 10.08
C PRO A 68 -0.35 -16.42 9.96
N ARG A 69 -0.82 -16.30 8.73
CA ARG A 69 -2.17 -15.82 8.49
C ARG A 69 -3.21 -16.78 9.05
N THR A 70 -4.13 -16.25 9.83
CA THR A 70 -5.24 -16.99 10.41
C THR A 70 -6.59 -16.69 9.77
N LYS A 71 -6.67 -15.64 8.92
CA LYS A 71 -7.92 -15.21 8.28
C LYS A 71 -8.11 -15.88 6.91
N PRO A 72 -9.31 -16.39 6.60
CA PRO A 72 -9.59 -17.03 5.32
C PRO A 72 -9.78 -16.05 4.15
N GLN A 73 -9.73 -14.74 4.39
CA GLN A 73 -9.98 -13.72 3.39
C GLN A 73 -8.95 -13.75 2.26
N GLN A 74 -9.41 -13.61 1.03
CA GLN A 74 -8.54 -13.58 -0.14
C GLN A 74 -7.71 -12.30 -0.18
N HIS A 75 -6.39 -12.45 -0.35
CA HIS A 75 -5.46 -11.33 -0.38
C HIS A 75 -5.74 -10.34 -1.51
N GLY A 76 -6.08 -10.86 -2.69
CA GLY A 76 -6.38 -10.00 -3.83
C GLY A 76 -7.55 -9.06 -3.56
N GLU A 77 -8.60 -9.55 -2.92
CA GLU A 77 -9.76 -8.75 -2.55
C GLU A 77 -9.40 -7.70 -1.49
N GLU A 78 -8.65 -8.09 -0.47
CA GLU A 78 -8.17 -7.17 0.56
C GLU A 78 -7.33 -6.04 -0.03
N VAL A 79 -6.40 -6.38 -0.92
CA VAL A 79 -5.56 -5.38 -1.61
C VAL A 79 -6.41 -4.48 -2.50
N ALA A 80 -7.40 -5.05 -3.21
CA ALA A 80 -8.30 -4.27 -4.05
C ALA A 80 -9.07 -3.21 -3.25
N HIS A 81 -9.58 -3.57 -2.07
CA HIS A 81 -10.26 -2.62 -1.18
C HIS A 81 -9.32 -1.52 -0.71
N LYS A 82 -8.10 -1.88 -0.31
CA LYS A 82 -7.10 -0.90 0.12
C LYS A 82 -6.69 0.05 -1.00
N VAL A 83 -6.52 -0.47 -2.21
CA VAL A 83 -6.18 0.34 -3.39
C VAL A 83 -7.31 1.32 -3.71
N ARG A 84 -8.54 0.85 -3.78
CA ARG A 84 -9.70 1.69 -4.04
C ARG A 84 -9.82 2.82 -3.01
N ASP A 85 -9.75 2.47 -1.74
CA ASP A 85 -9.87 3.44 -0.65
C ASP A 85 -8.70 4.41 -0.63
N SER A 86 -7.48 3.95 -0.95
CA SER A 86 -6.29 4.81 -1.02
C SER A 86 -6.37 5.79 -2.18
N LEU A 87 -6.86 5.38 -3.34
CA LEU A 87 -7.08 6.28 -4.47
C LEU A 87 -8.05 7.39 -4.11
N ALA A 88 -9.17 7.03 -3.46
CA ALA A 88 -10.13 8.02 -2.98
C ALA A 88 -9.52 8.93 -1.92
N GLY A 89 -8.72 8.37 -0.99
CA GLY A 89 -8.03 9.12 0.05
C GLY A 89 -6.98 10.08 -0.50
N LEU A 90 -6.23 9.68 -1.50
CA LEU A 90 -5.25 10.55 -2.17
C LEU A 90 -5.95 11.71 -2.90
N ALA A 91 -7.05 11.44 -3.57
CA ALA A 91 -7.85 12.50 -4.21
C ALA A 91 -8.37 13.50 -3.18
N ALA A 92 -8.89 13.01 -2.06
CA ALA A 92 -9.35 13.86 -0.97
C ALA A 92 -8.20 14.64 -0.31
N ALA A 93 -7.05 14.02 -0.12
CA ALA A 93 -5.87 14.67 0.45
C ALA A 93 -5.32 15.78 -0.45
N ALA A 94 -5.29 15.55 -1.76
CA ALA A 94 -4.86 16.57 -2.72
C ALA A 94 -5.71 17.84 -2.63
N ALA A 95 -7.00 17.70 -2.33
CA ALA A 95 -7.91 18.83 -2.18
C ALA A 95 -7.87 19.43 -0.76
N ASN A 96 -7.80 18.59 0.28
CA ASN A 96 -8.18 18.98 1.64
C ASN A 96 -7.11 18.75 2.73
N ALA A 97 -5.96 18.16 2.42
CA ALA A 97 -4.94 17.93 3.43
C ALA A 97 -4.39 19.25 3.97
N ASN A 98 -4.26 19.34 5.29
CA ASN A 98 -3.67 20.50 5.95
C ASN A 98 -2.14 20.48 5.88
N ASP A 99 -1.55 19.28 5.94
CA ASP A 99 -0.12 19.10 5.76
C ASP A 99 0.25 19.32 4.29
N GLN A 100 1.13 20.31 4.04
CA GLN A 100 1.47 20.72 2.67
C GLN A 100 2.27 19.63 1.93
N ASP A 101 3.06 18.85 2.64
CA ASP A 101 3.85 17.78 2.02
C ASP A 101 2.97 16.60 1.62
N GLU A 102 1.99 16.23 2.47
CA GLU A 102 0.97 15.26 2.11
C GLU A 102 0.16 15.70 0.89
N LYS A 103 -0.27 16.96 0.89
CA LYS A 103 -1.03 17.56 -0.21
C LYS A 103 -0.26 17.55 -1.52
N ARG A 104 1.02 17.97 -1.50
CA ARG A 104 1.88 17.98 -2.69
C ARG A 104 2.13 16.58 -3.23
N LEU A 105 2.43 15.63 -2.35
CA LEU A 105 2.67 14.25 -2.79
C LEU A 105 1.40 13.62 -3.37
N ALA A 106 0.24 13.87 -2.75
CA ALA A 106 -1.04 13.42 -3.30
C ALA A 106 -1.27 13.98 -4.71
N HIS A 107 -1.06 15.27 -4.93
CA HIS A 107 -1.13 15.88 -6.25
C HIS A 107 -0.17 15.24 -7.24
N LYS A 108 1.07 15.02 -6.84
CA LYS A 108 2.09 14.42 -7.69
C LYS A 108 1.72 13.01 -8.12
N LEU A 109 1.21 12.20 -7.20
CA LEU A 109 0.75 10.85 -7.48
C LEU A 109 -0.42 10.85 -8.46
N LEU A 110 -1.41 11.73 -8.25
CA LEU A 110 -2.60 11.82 -9.10
C LEU A 110 -2.28 12.30 -10.53
N GLN A 111 -1.18 12.99 -10.75
CA GLN A 111 -0.75 13.44 -12.07
C GLN A 111 -0.05 12.37 -12.90
N LYS A 112 0.32 11.24 -12.29
CA LYS A 112 0.99 10.16 -13.01
C LYS A 112 0.01 9.44 -13.93
N ARG A 113 0.46 9.13 -15.14
CA ARG A 113 -0.34 8.41 -16.13
C ARG A 113 -0.48 6.93 -15.83
N ARG A 114 0.50 6.37 -15.14
CA ARG A 114 0.52 4.95 -14.80
C ARG A 114 0.38 4.75 -13.31
N TRP A 115 -0.49 3.83 -12.96
CA TRP A 115 -0.64 3.35 -11.60
C TRP A 115 -0.19 1.91 -11.52
N ARG A 116 0.62 1.63 -10.53
CA ARG A 116 1.11 0.27 -10.27
C ARG A 116 0.76 -0.13 -8.85
N VAL A 117 0.30 -1.35 -8.72
CA VAL A 117 -0.02 -1.96 -7.43
C VAL A 117 0.99 -3.07 -7.17
N ALA A 118 1.59 -3.06 -6.01
CA ALA A 118 2.52 -4.10 -5.59
C ALA A 118 2.10 -4.67 -4.24
N LEU A 119 2.15 -5.98 -4.14
CA LEU A 119 2.05 -6.69 -2.87
C LEU A 119 3.42 -7.27 -2.55
N HIS A 120 4.04 -6.75 -1.50
CA HIS A 120 5.26 -7.34 -0.96
C HIS A 120 4.88 -8.39 0.07
N LEU A 121 5.20 -9.64 -0.24
CA LEU A 121 4.79 -10.78 0.56
C LEU A 121 6.00 -11.53 1.09
N GLU A 122 6.14 -11.60 2.41
CA GLU A 122 7.13 -12.43 3.08
C GLU A 122 6.45 -13.62 3.76
N GLN A 123 6.99 -14.79 3.55
CA GLN A 123 6.56 -16.03 4.17
C GLN A 123 7.75 -16.79 4.75
N PRO A 124 7.53 -17.73 5.71
CA PRO A 124 8.61 -18.57 6.21
C PRO A 124 9.31 -19.30 5.06
N ALA A 125 10.64 -19.29 5.07
CA ALA A 125 11.46 -19.95 4.03
C ALA A 125 11.31 -21.48 4.07
N LYS A 126 11.07 -22.05 5.27
CA LYS A 126 10.85 -23.48 5.48
C LYS A 126 9.39 -23.73 5.82
N THR A 127 8.72 -24.56 5.02
CA THR A 127 7.39 -25.06 5.31
C THR A 127 7.48 -26.45 5.95
N SER A 128 6.61 -26.71 6.91
CA SER A 128 6.47 -28.03 7.54
C SER A 128 5.00 -28.45 7.55
N ARG A 129 4.72 -29.70 7.94
CA ARG A 129 3.34 -30.16 8.12
C ARG A 129 2.56 -29.28 9.13
N LEU A 130 3.28 -28.75 10.15
CA LEU A 130 2.69 -27.89 11.18
C LEU A 130 2.57 -26.44 10.75
N ARG A 131 3.34 -26.02 9.73
CA ARG A 131 3.34 -24.64 9.21
C ARG A 131 3.41 -24.66 7.67
N PRO A 132 2.34 -25.09 7.01
CA PRO A 132 2.29 -25.06 5.55
C PRO A 132 2.32 -23.62 5.03
N LYS A 133 2.71 -23.43 3.77
CA LYS A 133 2.52 -22.13 3.11
C LYS A 133 1.04 -21.81 3.08
N ALA A 134 0.65 -20.79 3.84
CA ALA A 134 -0.75 -20.36 3.91
C ALA A 134 -1.21 -19.64 2.64
N ILE A 135 -0.27 -19.22 1.78
CA ILE A 135 -0.56 -18.35 0.63
C ILE A 135 0.15 -18.89 -0.60
N ASP A 136 -0.64 -19.17 -1.63
CA ASP A 136 -0.13 -19.49 -2.96
C ASP A 136 0.13 -18.19 -3.73
N ARG A 137 1.40 -17.92 -4.04
CA ARG A 137 1.82 -16.72 -4.78
C ARG A 137 1.15 -16.62 -6.16
N ALA A 138 0.93 -17.73 -6.84
CA ALA A 138 0.31 -17.73 -8.15
C ALA A 138 -1.15 -17.26 -8.06
N ASN A 139 -1.91 -17.71 -7.07
CA ASN A 139 -3.29 -17.28 -6.86
C ASN A 139 -3.38 -15.80 -6.52
N VAL A 140 -2.46 -15.30 -5.69
CA VAL A 140 -2.41 -13.87 -5.35
C VAL A 140 -2.09 -13.05 -6.60
N LEU A 141 -1.11 -13.47 -7.40
CA LEU A 141 -0.75 -12.78 -8.63
C LEU A 141 -1.92 -12.72 -9.62
N MET A 142 -2.64 -13.84 -9.77
CA MET A 142 -3.84 -13.87 -10.63
C MET A 142 -4.92 -12.91 -10.13
N SER A 143 -5.14 -12.85 -8.82
CA SER A 143 -6.09 -11.91 -8.23
C SER A 143 -5.68 -10.45 -8.47
N LEU A 144 -4.40 -10.13 -8.29
CA LEU A 144 -3.86 -8.79 -8.52
C LEU A 144 -3.95 -8.36 -9.99
N LYS A 145 -3.78 -9.28 -10.93
CA LYS A 145 -3.90 -8.99 -12.37
C LYS A 145 -5.30 -8.57 -12.81
N LYS A 146 -6.32 -8.84 -12.00
CA LYS A 146 -7.69 -8.39 -12.26
C LYS A 146 -7.90 -6.92 -11.90
N LEU A 147 -7.07 -6.34 -11.03
CA LEU A 147 -7.20 -4.96 -10.55
C LEU A 147 -7.03 -3.91 -11.65
N PRO A 148 -6.02 -3.99 -12.56
CA PRO A 148 -5.83 -2.96 -13.58
C PRO A 148 -7.00 -2.80 -14.56
N LYS A 149 -7.88 -3.79 -14.64
CA LYS A 149 -9.08 -3.69 -15.49
C LYS A 149 -10.16 -2.80 -14.88
N ALA A 150 -10.07 -2.52 -13.57
CA ALA A 150 -11.02 -1.67 -12.85
C ALA A 150 -10.48 -0.23 -12.68
N TYR A 151 -9.20 -0.04 -12.86
CA TYR A 151 -8.48 1.22 -12.68
C TYR A 151 -7.64 1.54 -13.91
#